data_f65250ad1410b83fb0b6f0b7163f2ca5
#
_entry.id   f65250ad1410b83fb0b6f0b7163f2ca5
#
_cell.length_a   1.000
_cell.length_b   1.000
_cell.length_c   1.000
_cell.angle_alpha   90.00
_cell.angle_beta   90.00
_cell.angle_gamma   90.00
#
_symmetry.space_group_name_H-M   'P 1'
#
loop_
_entity.id
_entity.type
_entity.pdbx_description
1 polymer ?
#
loop_
_entity_poly.entity_id
_entity_poly.type
_entity_poly.pdbx_seq_one_letter_code
_entity_poly.pdbx_strand_id
1 'polypeptide(L)'
;MSSDKQDQLFIITAPSGAGKTSLIKNILSHAETNGYKVHLTLSHTTRTPREGEIDGVDYCFIDEKTFKENINNEVYVEYARVHGNLYGTPKDAIDSFLADDFIVIMEIDWQGALNILKAYPKAESVFISPPSIEDLRQRLLDRGLDSEDVINQRVRGAEKEILQKTHFKHEIINFSLDTATKKLINIIFRENHG
;
A
#
# COMPACT_ATOMS: atom_id res chain seq x y z
N MET A 1 15.56 -8.54 -16.95
CA MET A 1 15.13 -8.10 -15.61
C MET A 1 15.90 -8.91 -14.61
N SER A 2 16.71 -8.27 -13.77
CA SER A 2 17.49 -8.98 -12.75
C SER A 2 16.51 -9.55 -11.72
N SER A 3 16.38 -10.88 -11.67
CA SER A 3 15.52 -11.60 -10.71
C SER A 3 15.99 -11.46 -9.26
N ASP A 4 17.16 -10.83 -9.03
CA ASP A 4 17.87 -10.89 -7.77
C ASP A 4 17.50 -9.79 -6.78
N LYS A 5 16.79 -8.73 -7.22
CA LYS A 5 16.43 -7.60 -6.34
C LYS A 5 14.92 -7.53 -5.97
N GLN A 6 14.14 -8.53 -6.36
CA GLN A 6 12.70 -8.54 -6.00
C GLN A 6 12.43 -8.68 -4.50
N ASP A 7 13.39 -9.15 -3.74
CA ASP A 7 13.34 -9.23 -2.27
C ASP A 7 13.48 -7.85 -1.59
N GLN A 8 13.77 -6.79 -2.37
CA GLN A 8 13.72 -5.39 -1.94
C GLN A 8 12.39 -4.71 -2.27
N LEU A 9 11.43 -5.41 -2.88
CA LEU A 9 10.08 -4.93 -3.13
C LEU A 9 9.15 -5.38 -1.99
N PHE A 10 8.54 -4.42 -1.30
CA PHE A 10 7.62 -4.64 -0.19
C PHE A 10 6.22 -4.16 -0.57
N ILE A 11 5.26 -5.06 -0.60
CA ILE A 11 3.87 -4.78 -0.91
C ILE A 11 3.09 -4.74 0.40
N ILE A 12 2.56 -3.57 0.76
CA ILE A 12 1.84 -3.36 2.02
C ILE A 12 0.38 -3.08 1.71
N THR A 13 -0.49 -3.93 2.22
CA THR A 13 -1.94 -3.80 2.08
C THR A 13 -2.63 -3.85 3.42
N ALA A 14 -3.81 -3.27 3.49
CA ALA A 14 -4.63 -3.22 4.70
C ALA A 14 -6.07 -2.84 4.36
N PRO A 15 -7.04 -3.26 5.16
CA PRO A 15 -8.38 -2.69 5.10
C PRO A 15 -8.37 -1.20 5.46
N SER A 16 -9.37 -0.48 4.94
CA SER A 16 -9.54 0.94 5.28
C SER A 16 -9.71 1.13 6.78
N GLY A 17 -8.92 2.01 7.41
CA GLY A 17 -8.94 2.24 8.86
C GLY A 17 -7.99 1.37 9.69
N ALA A 18 -7.28 0.40 9.09
CA ALA A 18 -6.32 -0.43 9.81
C ALA A 18 -4.99 0.29 10.17
N GLY A 19 -4.77 1.54 9.69
CA GLY A 19 -3.60 2.35 10.05
C GLY A 19 -2.41 2.24 9.10
N LYS A 20 -2.60 1.72 7.88
CA LYS A 20 -1.54 1.54 6.87
C LYS A 20 -0.74 2.81 6.60
N THR A 21 -1.40 3.92 6.27
CA THR A 21 -0.73 5.20 5.93
C THR A 21 0.12 5.73 7.09
N SER A 22 -0.34 5.59 8.35
CA SER A 22 0.45 5.99 9.52
C SER A 22 1.70 5.13 9.69
N LEU A 23 1.59 3.82 9.45
CA LEU A 23 2.73 2.90 9.49
C LEU A 23 3.75 3.25 8.41
N ILE A 24 3.30 3.49 7.18
CA ILE A 24 4.20 3.87 6.07
C ILE A 24 4.93 5.18 6.37
N LYS A 25 4.24 6.21 6.90
CA LYS A 25 4.89 7.46 7.34
C LYS A 25 6.00 7.21 8.35
N ASN A 26 5.78 6.34 9.34
CA ASN A 26 6.79 5.99 10.33
C ASN A 26 7.99 5.25 9.68
N ILE A 27 7.73 4.35 8.72
CA ILE A 27 8.79 3.66 7.96
C ILE A 27 9.64 4.63 7.16
N LEU A 28 9.02 5.59 6.47
CA LEU A 28 9.75 6.59 5.68
C LEU A 28 10.60 7.49 6.59
N SER A 29 10.06 7.93 7.74
CA SER A 29 10.81 8.70 8.73
C SER A 29 11.99 7.91 9.33
N HIS A 30 11.79 6.62 9.61
CA HIS A 30 12.86 5.73 10.07
C HIS A 30 13.94 5.59 9.00
N ALA A 31 13.55 5.40 7.75
CA ALA A 31 14.48 5.28 6.62
C ALA A 31 15.34 6.55 6.45
N GLU A 32 14.71 7.72 6.48
CA GLU A 32 15.39 9.01 6.40
C GLU A 32 16.40 9.18 7.54
N THR A 33 15.99 8.89 8.78
CA THR A 33 16.84 9.02 9.97
C THR A 33 18.07 8.10 9.92
N ASN A 34 17.94 6.91 9.36
CA ASN A 34 18.99 5.90 9.31
C ASN A 34 19.73 5.79 7.97
N GLY A 35 19.40 6.68 7.01
CA GLY A 35 20.09 6.75 5.72
C GLY A 35 19.76 5.62 4.75
N TYR A 36 18.64 4.93 4.91
CA TYR A 36 18.18 3.91 3.96
C TYR A 36 17.63 4.55 2.69
N LYS A 37 17.97 3.98 1.55
CA LYS A 37 17.38 4.35 0.26
C LYS A 37 16.01 3.69 0.13
N VAL A 38 14.95 4.41 0.38
CA VAL A 38 13.58 3.93 0.26
C VAL A 38 12.82 4.74 -0.79
N HIS A 39 12.08 4.06 -1.64
CA HIS A 39 11.13 4.67 -2.58
C HIS A 39 9.72 4.15 -2.30
N LEU A 40 8.78 5.05 -2.03
CA LEU A 40 7.35 4.74 -1.99
C LEU A 40 6.79 4.93 -3.39
N THR A 41 6.26 3.86 -3.99
CA THR A 41 5.69 3.95 -5.34
C THR A 41 4.47 4.85 -5.37
N LEU A 42 4.35 5.62 -6.45
CA LEU A 42 3.21 6.48 -6.67
C LEU A 42 2.30 5.86 -7.75
N SER A 43 1.08 5.55 -7.38
CA SER A 43 0.08 5.05 -8.32
C SER A 43 -0.58 6.18 -9.09
N HIS A 44 -0.87 5.95 -10.37
CA HIS A 44 -1.74 6.80 -11.16
C HIS A 44 -3.20 6.55 -10.80
N THR A 45 -4.02 7.60 -10.81
CA THR A 45 -5.47 7.46 -10.64
C THR A 45 -6.24 8.47 -11.45
N THR A 46 -7.45 8.07 -11.91
CA THR A 46 -8.40 8.97 -12.57
C THR A 46 -9.37 9.63 -11.59
N ARG A 47 -9.24 9.34 -10.29
CA ARG A 47 -10.00 9.98 -9.23
C ARG A 47 -9.57 11.43 -9.06
N THR A 48 -10.51 12.32 -8.83
CA THR A 48 -10.18 13.69 -8.40
C THR A 48 -9.50 13.68 -7.02
N PRO A 49 -8.49 14.55 -6.79
CA PRO A 49 -7.88 14.70 -5.47
C PRO A 49 -8.93 14.99 -4.39
N ARG A 50 -8.73 14.43 -3.21
CA ARG A 50 -9.48 14.79 -2.00
C ARG A 50 -8.86 16.04 -1.38
N GLU A 51 -9.60 16.66 -0.45
CA GLU A 51 -9.04 17.76 0.34
C GLU A 51 -7.76 17.32 1.07
N GLY A 52 -6.68 18.08 0.86
CA GLY A 52 -5.37 17.81 1.45
C GLY A 52 -4.48 16.81 0.67
N GLU A 53 -4.96 16.16 -0.38
CA GLU A 53 -4.12 15.33 -1.25
C GLU A 53 -3.36 16.18 -2.27
N ILE A 54 -2.11 15.83 -2.50
CA ILE A 54 -1.17 16.57 -3.37
C ILE A 54 -0.77 15.67 -4.54
N ASP A 55 -0.92 16.21 -5.76
CA ASP A 55 -0.45 15.53 -6.98
C ASP A 55 1.06 15.33 -6.94
N GLY A 56 1.51 14.16 -7.35
CA GLY A 56 2.91 13.77 -7.30
C GLY A 56 3.43 13.40 -5.90
N VAL A 57 2.56 13.40 -4.87
CA VAL A 57 2.91 13.00 -3.49
C VAL A 57 2.01 11.86 -3.01
N ASP A 58 0.70 12.02 -3.08
CA ASP A 58 -0.25 10.97 -2.67
C ASP A 58 -0.60 10.04 -3.82
N TYR A 59 -0.83 10.61 -4.99
CA TYR A 59 -1.08 9.93 -6.27
C TYR A 59 -0.56 10.81 -7.41
N CYS A 60 -0.39 10.20 -8.59
CA CYS A 60 -0.33 10.93 -9.84
C CYS A 60 -1.76 10.99 -10.41
N PHE A 61 -2.41 12.16 -10.32
CA PHE A 61 -3.78 12.34 -10.77
C PHE A 61 -3.80 12.64 -12.27
N ILE A 62 -4.33 11.73 -13.07
CA ILE A 62 -4.38 11.85 -14.54
C ILE A 62 -5.80 11.66 -15.04
N ASP A 63 -6.10 12.18 -16.24
CA ASP A 63 -7.39 11.97 -16.87
C ASP A 63 -7.57 10.53 -17.40
N GLU A 64 -8.82 10.14 -17.66
CA GLU A 64 -9.14 8.78 -18.10
C GLU A 64 -8.58 8.47 -19.50
N LYS A 65 -8.40 9.48 -20.35
CA LYS A 65 -7.81 9.32 -21.68
C LYS A 65 -6.35 8.93 -21.57
N THR A 66 -5.57 9.72 -20.83
CA THR A 66 -4.16 9.44 -20.53
C THR A 66 -3.98 8.08 -19.87
N PHE A 67 -4.87 7.74 -18.93
CA PHE A 67 -4.80 6.42 -18.27
C PHE A 67 -4.99 5.27 -19.26
N LYS A 68 -5.96 5.39 -20.18
CA LYS A 68 -6.21 4.38 -21.24
C LYS A 68 -5.06 4.29 -22.24
N GLU A 69 -4.46 5.43 -22.60
CA GLU A 69 -3.25 5.44 -23.43
C GLU A 69 -2.10 4.71 -22.74
N ASN A 70 -1.91 4.91 -21.44
CA ASN A 70 -0.91 4.20 -20.65
C ASN A 70 -1.19 2.69 -20.59
N ILE A 71 -2.45 2.25 -20.51
CA ILE A 71 -2.80 0.82 -20.62
C ILE A 71 -2.35 0.26 -21.99
N ASN A 72 -2.68 0.95 -23.07
CA ASN A 72 -2.34 0.51 -24.43
C ASN A 72 -0.83 0.46 -24.68
N ASN A 73 -0.07 1.32 -23.99
CA ASN A 73 1.39 1.36 -24.02
C ASN A 73 2.04 0.41 -22.98
N GLU A 74 1.25 -0.43 -22.30
CA GLU A 74 1.72 -1.39 -21.29
C GLU A 74 2.56 -0.76 -20.16
N VAL A 75 2.27 0.50 -19.80
CA VAL A 75 2.98 1.25 -18.76
C VAL A 75 2.80 0.60 -17.38
N TYR A 76 1.62 0.03 -17.12
CA TYR A 76 1.28 -0.49 -15.79
C TYR A 76 1.69 -1.94 -15.60
N VAL A 77 2.18 -2.26 -14.42
CA VAL A 77 2.35 -3.65 -13.93
C VAL A 77 0.99 -4.26 -13.63
N GLU A 78 0.14 -3.47 -13.00
CA GLU A 78 -1.24 -3.81 -12.68
C GLU A 78 -2.11 -2.54 -12.79
N TYR A 79 -3.37 -2.74 -13.08
CA TYR A 79 -4.38 -1.69 -12.95
C TYR A 79 -5.74 -2.29 -12.62
N ALA A 80 -6.57 -1.52 -11.92
CA ALA A 80 -7.91 -1.93 -11.52
C ALA A 80 -8.89 -0.75 -11.56
N ARG A 81 -10.19 -1.07 -11.66
CA ARG A 81 -11.25 -0.10 -11.44
C ARG A 81 -11.83 -0.28 -10.04
N VAL A 82 -11.65 0.73 -9.19
CA VAL A 82 -12.10 0.73 -7.79
C VAL A 82 -13.04 1.92 -7.58
N HIS A 83 -14.26 1.67 -7.13
CA HIS A 83 -15.29 2.70 -6.91
C HIS A 83 -15.48 3.65 -8.11
N GLY A 84 -15.46 3.10 -9.33
CA GLY A 84 -15.67 3.86 -10.57
C GLY A 84 -14.43 4.54 -11.14
N ASN A 85 -13.32 4.64 -10.43
CA ASN A 85 -12.07 5.24 -10.86
C ASN A 85 -11.03 4.17 -11.21
N LEU A 86 -10.11 4.53 -12.12
CA LEU A 86 -8.98 3.68 -12.46
C LEU A 86 -7.80 3.99 -11.54
N TYR A 87 -7.09 2.94 -11.18
CA TYR A 87 -5.83 2.98 -10.42
C TYR A 87 -4.84 2.07 -11.11
N GLY A 88 -3.58 2.45 -11.18
CA GLY A 88 -2.55 1.61 -11.79
C GLY A 88 -1.15 2.00 -11.35
N THR A 89 -0.29 1.02 -11.24
CA THR A 89 1.10 1.22 -10.81
C THR A 89 2.03 1.12 -12.02
N PRO A 90 2.76 2.20 -12.38
CA PRO A 90 3.74 2.15 -13.46
C PRO A 90 4.87 1.16 -13.18
N LYS A 91 5.31 0.41 -14.21
CA LYS A 91 6.44 -0.52 -14.11
C LYS A 91 7.73 0.20 -13.70
N ASP A 92 7.96 1.38 -14.28
CA ASP A 92 9.17 2.17 -14.02
C ASP A 92 9.25 2.67 -12.57
N ALA A 93 8.10 2.86 -11.90
CA ALA A 93 8.05 3.22 -10.48
C ALA A 93 8.57 2.09 -9.56
N ILE A 94 8.76 0.89 -10.09
CA ILE A 94 9.32 -0.26 -9.39
C ILE A 94 10.71 -0.58 -9.95
N ASP A 95 10.79 -0.88 -11.24
CA ASP A 95 11.97 -1.48 -11.85
C ASP A 95 13.20 -0.57 -11.84
N SER A 96 13.04 0.74 -12.07
CA SER A 96 14.15 1.69 -12.03
C SER A 96 14.74 1.84 -10.62
N PHE A 97 13.88 1.93 -9.61
CA PHE A 97 14.34 2.07 -8.22
C PHE A 97 14.97 0.79 -7.67
N LEU A 98 14.43 -0.39 -8.03
CA LEU A 98 15.07 -1.66 -7.71
C LEU A 98 16.46 -1.78 -8.39
N ALA A 99 16.60 -1.27 -9.62
CA ALA A 99 17.89 -1.27 -10.32
C ALA A 99 18.93 -0.41 -9.59
N ASP A 100 18.51 0.71 -8.98
CA ASP A 100 19.34 1.66 -8.25
C ASP A 100 19.53 1.31 -6.75
N ASP A 101 19.25 0.07 -6.35
CA ASP A 101 19.40 -0.46 -4.98
C ASP A 101 18.50 0.26 -3.93
N PHE A 102 17.32 0.70 -4.34
CA PHE A 102 16.33 1.18 -3.39
C PHE A 102 15.51 0.01 -2.82
N ILE A 103 15.13 0.15 -1.56
CA ILE A 103 13.99 -0.58 -1.00
C ILE A 103 12.74 0.08 -1.58
N VAL A 104 11.93 -0.68 -2.31
CA VAL A 104 10.71 -0.18 -2.94
C VAL A 104 9.51 -0.62 -2.11
N ILE A 105 8.71 0.34 -1.66
CA ILE A 105 7.47 0.10 -0.89
C ILE A 105 6.28 0.45 -1.77
N MET A 106 5.30 -0.45 -1.82
CA MET A 106 4.02 -0.23 -2.48
C MET A 106 2.90 -0.17 -1.46
N GLU A 107 2.13 0.92 -1.47
CA GLU A 107 0.87 1.05 -0.75
C GLU A 107 -0.30 0.79 -1.71
N ILE A 108 -0.89 -0.40 -1.67
CA ILE A 108 -1.90 -0.82 -2.63
C ILE A 108 -3.02 -1.61 -1.95
N ASP A 109 -4.19 -1.72 -2.59
CA ASP A 109 -5.25 -2.63 -2.13
C ASP A 109 -4.87 -4.11 -2.35
N TRP A 110 -5.60 -5.02 -1.70
CA TRP A 110 -5.28 -6.44 -1.73
C TRP A 110 -5.37 -7.07 -3.13
N GLN A 111 -6.27 -6.58 -4.01
CA GLN A 111 -6.44 -7.13 -5.36
C GLN A 111 -5.23 -6.75 -6.23
N GLY A 112 -4.85 -5.47 -6.19
CA GLY A 112 -3.63 -5.00 -6.84
C GLY A 112 -2.40 -5.70 -6.29
N ALA A 113 -2.30 -5.89 -4.97
CA ALA A 113 -1.22 -6.62 -4.33
C ALA A 113 -1.06 -8.05 -4.89
N LEU A 114 -2.16 -8.79 -5.03
CA LEU A 114 -2.13 -10.14 -5.62
C LEU A 114 -1.69 -10.14 -7.09
N ASN A 115 -2.02 -9.10 -7.85
CA ASN A 115 -1.57 -8.98 -9.23
C ASN A 115 -0.07 -8.66 -9.31
N ILE A 116 0.43 -7.77 -8.44
CA ILE A 116 1.87 -7.48 -8.33
C ILE A 116 2.65 -8.74 -7.94
N LEU A 117 2.17 -9.54 -6.99
CA LEU A 117 2.83 -10.78 -6.58
C LEU A 117 2.95 -11.81 -7.71
N LYS A 118 2.08 -11.79 -8.72
CA LYS A 118 2.24 -12.63 -9.93
C LYS A 118 3.40 -12.17 -10.81
N ALA A 119 3.62 -10.85 -10.90
CA ALA A 119 4.70 -10.26 -11.68
C ALA A 119 6.04 -10.29 -10.92
N TYR A 120 6.00 -10.15 -9.60
CA TYR A 120 7.17 -10.14 -8.69
C TYR A 120 7.03 -11.22 -7.60
N PRO A 121 7.19 -12.51 -7.92
CA PRO A 121 6.90 -13.61 -7.00
C PRO A 121 7.85 -13.70 -5.79
N LYS A 122 9.01 -13.04 -5.84
CA LYS A 122 9.96 -12.97 -4.72
C LYS A 122 9.72 -11.75 -3.81
N ALA A 123 8.82 -10.82 -4.19
CA ALA A 123 8.50 -9.66 -3.38
C ALA A 123 8.01 -10.07 -1.98
N GLU A 124 8.33 -9.23 -1.00
CA GLU A 124 7.79 -9.37 0.34
C GLU A 124 6.40 -8.75 0.43
N SER A 125 5.47 -9.42 1.07
CA SER A 125 4.09 -8.96 1.16
C SER A 125 3.60 -8.96 2.59
N VAL A 126 3.01 -7.82 3.01
CA VAL A 126 2.58 -7.58 4.38
C VAL A 126 1.11 -7.17 4.38
N PHE A 127 0.31 -7.92 5.12
CA PHE A 127 -1.08 -7.56 5.39
C PHE A 127 -1.17 -6.94 6.79
N ILE A 128 -1.67 -5.70 6.88
CA ILE A 128 -1.91 -5.03 8.16
C ILE A 128 -3.35 -5.29 8.57
N SER A 129 -3.54 -6.06 9.63
CA SER A 129 -4.85 -6.35 10.22
C SER A 129 -5.18 -5.37 11.36
N PRO A 130 -6.43 -4.93 11.50
CA PRO A 130 -6.88 -4.32 12.75
C PRO A 130 -6.91 -5.39 13.86
N PRO A 131 -6.93 -5.00 15.15
CA PRO A 131 -7.08 -5.95 16.26
C PRO A 131 -8.42 -6.70 16.20
N SER A 132 -9.50 -5.99 15.90
CA SER A 132 -10.84 -6.52 15.70
C SER A 132 -11.62 -5.66 14.69
N ILE A 133 -12.78 -6.13 14.27
CA ILE A 133 -13.72 -5.33 13.45
C ILE A 133 -14.29 -4.17 14.27
N GLU A 134 -14.52 -4.38 15.55
CA GLU A 134 -15.00 -3.36 16.49
C GLU A 134 -13.98 -2.22 16.62
N ASP A 135 -12.69 -2.55 16.80
CA ASP A 135 -11.61 -1.55 16.83
C ASP A 135 -11.52 -0.76 15.52
N LEU A 136 -11.67 -1.45 14.38
CA LEU A 136 -11.66 -0.79 13.08
C LEU A 136 -12.84 0.17 12.94
N ARG A 137 -14.04 -0.24 13.34
CA ARG A 137 -15.23 0.61 13.35
C ARG A 137 -15.02 1.84 14.24
N GLN A 138 -14.48 1.65 15.44
CA GLN A 138 -14.20 2.75 16.36
C GLN A 138 -13.20 3.75 15.77
N ARG A 139 -12.11 3.29 15.16
CA ARG A 139 -11.13 4.14 14.48
C ARG A 139 -11.73 4.95 13.33
N LEU A 140 -12.68 4.39 12.59
CA LEU A 140 -13.40 5.11 11.53
C LEU A 140 -14.32 6.18 12.09
N LEU A 141 -15.01 5.89 13.20
CA LEU A 141 -15.83 6.86 13.93
C LEU A 141 -15.00 8.03 14.49
N ASP A 142 -13.87 7.71 15.15
CA ASP A 142 -12.99 8.71 15.79
C ASP A 142 -12.37 9.69 14.78
N ARG A 143 -12.23 9.27 13.51
CA ARG A 143 -11.76 10.15 12.44
C ARG A 143 -12.77 11.24 12.09
N GLY A 144 -14.06 11.01 12.29
CA GLY A 144 -15.12 12.00 12.05
C GLY A 144 -15.31 12.46 10.60
N LEU A 145 -14.78 11.71 9.62
CA LEU A 145 -14.78 12.10 8.20
C LEU A 145 -15.90 11.45 7.38
N ASP A 146 -16.58 10.47 7.93
CA ASP A 146 -17.56 9.64 7.22
C ASP A 146 -18.89 9.60 7.96
N SER A 147 -19.99 9.51 7.20
CA SER A 147 -21.32 9.21 7.78
C SER A 147 -21.38 7.76 8.28
N GLU A 148 -22.34 7.46 9.14
CA GLU A 148 -22.53 6.11 9.69
C GLU A 148 -22.76 5.07 8.60
N ASP A 149 -23.48 5.38 7.54
CA ASP A 149 -23.71 4.49 6.40
C ASP A 149 -22.41 4.17 5.67
N VAL A 150 -21.53 5.16 5.47
CA VAL A 150 -20.21 4.98 4.86
C VAL A 150 -19.32 4.11 5.76
N ILE A 151 -19.35 4.34 7.08
CA ILE A 151 -18.61 3.51 8.05
C ILE A 151 -19.08 2.05 7.99
N ASN A 152 -20.40 1.82 8.00
CA ASN A 152 -20.94 0.46 7.90
C ASN A 152 -20.54 -0.23 6.59
N GLN A 153 -20.48 0.50 5.47
CA GLN A 153 -20.03 0.00 4.20
C GLN A 153 -18.53 -0.35 4.21
N ARG A 154 -17.70 0.49 4.82
CA ARG A 154 -16.25 0.24 4.99
C ARG A 154 -15.97 -0.96 5.89
N VAL A 155 -16.70 -1.12 6.98
CA VAL A 155 -16.59 -2.27 7.89
C VAL A 155 -16.91 -3.58 7.15
N ARG A 156 -18.01 -3.62 6.40
CA ARG A 156 -18.36 -4.80 5.56
C ARG A 156 -17.31 -5.09 4.47
N GLY A 157 -16.69 -4.05 3.93
CA GLY A 157 -15.56 -4.20 3.01
C GLY A 157 -14.36 -4.83 3.70
N ALA A 158 -14.00 -4.29 4.87
CA ALA A 158 -12.87 -4.76 5.66
C ALA A 158 -12.99 -6.23 6.08
N GLU A 159 -14.17 -6.71 6.42
CA GLU A 159 -14.41 -8.13 6.72
C GLU A 159 -14.00 -9.05 5.55
N LYS A 160 -14.34 -8.65 4.33
CA LYS A 160 -13.97 -9.39 3.11
C LYS A 160 -12.47 -9.30 2.80
N GLU A 161 -11.87 -8.13 3.04
CA GLU A 161 -10.45 -7.89 2.82
C GLU A 161 -9.60 -8.70 3.81
N ILE A 162 -9.99 -8.76 5.09
CA ILE A 162 -9.28 -9.53 6.13
C ILE A 162 -9.21 -11.03 5.79
N LEU A 163 -10.21 -11.58 5.12
CA LEU A 163 -10.16 -12.98 4.68
C LEU A 163 -9.03 -13.26 3.67
N GLN A 164 -8.51 -12.22 3.01
CA GLN A 164 -7.42 -12.35 2.03
C GLN A 164 -6.03 -12.38 2.66
N LYS A 165 -5.90 -12.12 3.94
CA LYS A 165 -4.60 -12.07 4.65
C LYS A 165 -3.73 -13.32 4.48
N THR A 166 -4.34 -14.48 4.29
CA THR A 166 -3.64 -15.76 4.09
C THR A 166 -2.85 -15.84 2.77
N HIS A 167 -3.07 -14.92 1.84
CA HIS A 167 -2.33 -14.82 0.60
C HIS A 167 -1.01 -14.04 0.73
N PHE A 168 -0.75 -13.45 1.90
CA PHE A 168 0.40 -12.60 2.16
C PHE A 168 1.41 -13.32 3.05
N LYS A 169 2.71 -13.06 2.83
CA LYS A 169 3.79 -13.70 3.57
C LYS A 169 3.80 -13.34 5.06
N HIS A 170 3.45 -12.07 5.36
CA HIS A 170 3.46 -11.54 6.73
C HIS A 170 2.10 -10.95 7.09
N GLU A 171 1.64 -11.19 8.31
CA GLU A 171 0.52 -10.48 8.92
C GLU A 171 1.02 -9.67 10.11
N ILE A 172 0.67 -8.39 10.15
CA ILE A 172 0.90 -7.53 11.32
C ILE A 172 -0.46 -7.09 11.87
N ILE A 173 -0.77 -7.52 13.10
CA ILE A 173 -1.95 -7.02 13.80
C ILE A 173 -1.58 -5.68 14.44
N ASN A 174 -2.24 -4.61 14.03
CA ASN A 174 -1.98 -3.24 14.50
C ASN A 174 -2.75 -2.95 15.80
N PHE A 175 -2.31 -3.55 16.92
CA PHE A 175 -2.81 -3.22 18.25
C PHE A 175 -2.40 -1.81 18.67
N SER A 176 -1.14 -1.46 18.47
CA SER A 176 -0.61 -0.12 18.64
C SER A 176 0.31 0.24 17.49
N LEU A 177 0.30 1.51 17.11
CA LEU A 177 1.11 2.01 16.02
C LEU A 177 2.62 1.76 16.25
N ASP A 178 3.11 1.95 17.49
CA ASP A 178 4.51 1.72 17.85
C ASP A 178 4.92 0.26 17.64
N THR A 179 4.17 -0.68 18.20
CA THR A 179 4.47 -2.11 18.07
C THR A 179 4.39 -2.60 16.62
N ALA A 180 3.39 -2.13 15.88
CA ALA A 180 3.23 -2.49 14.48
C ALA A 180 4.36 -1.87 13.62
N THR A 181 4.78 -0.64 13.91
CA THR A 181 5.92 0.02 13.26
C THR A 181 7.21 -0.78 13.47
N LYS A 182 7.52 -1.19 14.69
CA LYS A 182 8.72 -2.01 15.01
C LYS A 182 8.72 -3.33 14.23
N LYS A 183 7.58 -4.01 14.16
CA LYS A 183 7.46 -5.24 13.37
C LYS A 183 7.68 -5.00 11.88
N LEU A 184 7.16 -3.91 11.35
CA LEU A 184 7.30 -3.56 9.94
C LEU A 184 8.75 -3.14 9.61
N ILE A 185 9.43 -2.41 10.50
CA ILE A 185 10.86 -2.09 10.42
C ILE A 185 11.68 -3.39 10.33
N ASN A 186 11.43 -4.36 11.21
CA ASN A 186 12.14 -5.64 11.20
C ASN A 186 11.98 -6.40 9.87
N ILE A 187 10.78 -6.37 9.30
CA ILE A 187 10.51 -7.03 8.01
C ILE A 187 11.24 -6.31 6.87
N ILE A 188 11.18 -4.97 6.82
CA ILE A 188 11.70 -4.18 5.70
C ILE A 188 13.22 -4.04 5.76
N PHE A 189 13.76 -3.70 6.92
CA PHE A 189 15.19 -3.41 7.10
C PHE A 189 15.99 -4.58 7.67
N ARG A 190 15.29 -5.68 8.02
CA ARG A 190 15.90 -6.87 8.65
C ARG A 190 16.67 -6.55 9.94
N GLU A 191 16.21 -5.51 10.65
CA GLU A 191 16.75 -5.09 11.93
C GLU A 191 16.16 -5.96 13.04
N ASN A 192 17.01 -6.72 13.75
CA ASN A 192 16.62 -7.43 14.96
C ASN A 192 16.64 -6.46 16.15
N HIS A 193 15.54 -5.84 16.45
CA HIS A 193 15.34 -5.20 17.76
C HIS A 193 15.00 -6.31 18.76
N GLY A 194 16.03 -6.82 19.46
CA GLY A 194 15.90 -7.77 20.55
C GLY A 194 15.08 -7.24 21.73
#